data_7db82e09f9d53dd9b11d927ff0a555d1
#
_entry.id   7db82e09f9d53dd9b11d927ff0a555d1
#
_cell.length_a   1.000
_cell.length_b   1.000
_cell.length_c   1.000
_cell.angle_alpha   90.00
_cell.angle_beta   90.00
_cell.angle_gamma   90.00
#
_symmetry.space_group_name_H-M   'P 1'
#
loop_
_entity.id
_entity.type
_entity.pdbx_description
1 polymer ?
#
loop_
_entity_poly.entity_id
_entity_poly.type
_entity_poly.pdbx_seq_one_letter_code
_entity_poly.pdbx_strand_id
1 'polypeptide(L)'
;MKFISSTNDIRKYLGLKPKKDIKFKNISIDTRTIKKDSLFIALKGENFNGNKFIEKAFSSGAIAVLCSDKSYIKKNNVIYVPSVRKALSKISSEIASDFKGKKILITGSNGKTSTTNIISKSLPKCSSTIKNFNNEIGLPISIMSSKKDSKYMVLEAGAAKKGDIEYLSKIVKPDIGIITNIGSSHLEKLINIEGVFKVKSELIKNIRKGGTLIVPNDMNYLQRWKNMAKGINVIPVPKKFIAKNEKISKDKKVMTFDIIKSCNDDKKSKAISISSSLLGKHNVQNILVCHTCLNVLGESNSKMLKSLENISSSISRQRILSWRNKSTLIDDTYNANPESVKRSIDVLSEFSGRKIFIFGDMFELGRFRKKLHIDIGSYAKNSKIDILITFGELSKFASSGFQKKSYNFYNEEQLKAFIADFIKKNDIVLIKGSRGMKMERFI
;
A
#
# COMPACT_ATOMS: atom_id res chain seq x y z
N MET A 1 -8.20 8.96 22.83
CA MET A 1 -8.64 10.25 22.21
C MET A 1 -7.83 10.49 20.95
N LYS A 2 -8.41 11.04 19.87
CA LYS A 2 -7.67 11.41 18.64
C LYS A 2 -6.91 12.73 18.85
N PHE A 3 -5.89 13.01 18.03
CA PHE A 3 -5.23 14.31 18.02
C PHE A 3 -6.18 15.41 17.55
N ILE A 4 -7.02 15.11 16.57
CA ILE A 4 -8.03 16.01 16.03
C ILE A 4 -9.41 15.42 16.30
N SER A 5 -10.20 16.08 17.12
CA SER A 5 -11.58 15.71 17.48
C SER A 5 -12.55 16.90 17.52
N SER A 6 -12.01 18.13 17.37
CA SER A 6 -12.80 19.35 17.37
C SER A 6 -12.24 20.44 16.44
N THR A 7 -13.04 21.46 16.20
CA THR A 7 -12.61 22.62 15.40
C THR A 7 -11.49 23.40 16.08
N ASN A 8 -11.45 23.46 17.41
CA ASN A 8 -10.37 24.14 18.12
C ASN A 8 -9.06 23.33 18.15
N ASP A 9 -9.10 22.00 18.08
CA ASP A 9 -7.88 21.21 17.82
C ASP A 9 -7.22 21.65 16.50
N ILE A 10 -7.99 21.80 15.44
CA ILE A 10 -7.49 22.26 14.11
C ILE A 10 -6.95 23.69 14.20
N ARG A 11 -7.72 24.59 14.85
CA ARG A 11 -7.30 26.00 15.03
C ARG A 11 -5.99 26.11 15.78
N LYS A 12 -5.82 25.34 16.85
CA LYS A 12 -4.58 25.26 17.64
C LYS A 12 -3.39 24.94 16.74
N TYR A 13 -3.45 23.87 15.96
CA TYR A 13 -2.33 23.45 15.09
C TYR A 13 -2.08 24.43 13.92
N LEU A 14 -3.08 25.22 13.55
CA LEU A 14 -2.93 26.27 12.54
C LEU A 14 -2.43 27.59 13.12
N GLY A 15 -2.41 27.77 14.45
CA GLY A 15 -2.12 29.05 15.12
C GLY A 15 -3.25 30.06 14.97
N LEU A 16 -4.50 29.58 14.84
CA LEU A 16 -5.70 30.44 14.73
C LEU A 16 -6.34 30.62 16.11
N LYS A 17 -6.93 31.80 16.33
CA LYS A 17 -7.71 32.07 17.56
C LYS A 17 -8.83 31.05 17.73
N PRO A 18 -9.10 30.56 18.96
CA PRO A 18 -10.21 29.66 19.23
C PRO A 18 -11.54 30.37 18.95
N LYS A 19 -12.56 29.58 18.58
CA LYS A 19 -13.96 29.99 18.43
C LYS A 19 -14.85 29.00 19.18
N LYS A 20 -16.19 29.11 19.04
CA LYS A 20 -17.13 28.09 19.53
C LYS A 20 -16.66 26.72 19.05
N ASP A 21 -16.36 25.83 20.01
CA ASP A 21 -15.81 24.52 19.69
C ASP A 21 -16.89 23.56 19.21
N ILE A 22 -16.61 22.88 18.10
CA ILE A 22 -17.50 21.88 17.51
C ILE A 22 -16.75 20.55 17.46
N LYS A 23 -17.22 19.58 18.22
CA LYS A 23 -16.65 18.24 18.28
C LYS A 23 -17.20 17.39 17.11
N PHE A 24 -16.32 16.67 16.45
CA PHE A 24 -16.68 15.74 15.38
C PHE A 24 -16.05 14.36 15.59
N LYS A 25 -16.67 13.32 15.00
CA LYS A 25 -16.24 11.91 15.15
C LYS A 25 -15.38 11.44 13.99
N ASN A 26 -15.61 11.97 12.79
CA ASN A 26 -15.00 11.48 11.56
C ASN A 26 -14.41 12.64 10.74
N ILE A 27 -13.50 12.32 9.84
CA ILE A 27 -12.96 13.23 8.83
C ILE A 27 -13.31 12.64 7.46
N SER A 28 -13.86 13.44 6.55
CA SER A 28 -14.20 13.06 5.19
C SER A 28 -13.74 14.08 4.17
N ILE A 29 -13.37 13.58 2.98
CA ILE A 29 -13.04 14.38 1.79
C ILE A 29 -14.03 14.12 0.64
N ASP A 30 -15.03 13.28 0.86
CA ASP A 30 -15.99 12.83 -0.16
C ASP A 30 -17.42 12.90 0.40
N THR A 31 -18.25 13.74 -0.20
CA THR A 31 -19.64 13.96 0.22
C THR A 31 -20.53 12.74 0.08
N ARG A 32 -20.18 11.79 -0.80
CA ARG A 32 -20.92 10.54 -1.02
C ARG A 32 -20.78 9.55 0.15
N THR A 33 -19.72 9.69 0.94
CA THR A 33 -19.38 8.78 2.04
C THR A 33 -19.31 9.48 3.40
N ILE A 34 -19.80 10.71 3.50
CA ILE A 34 -19.88 11.44 4.76
C ILE A 34 -20.75 10.68 5.75
N LYS A 35 -20.25 10.56 6.98
CA LYS A 35 -21.03 10.05 8.12
C LYS A 35 -21.50 11.23 8.97
N LYS A 36 -22.57 11.03 9.74
CA LYS A 36 -23.04 12.00 10.74
C LYS A 36 -21.88 12.42 11.66
N ASP A 37 -21.87 13.66 12.08
CA ASP A 37 -20.86 14.28 12.93
C ASP A 37 -19.45 14.27 12.31
N SER A 38 -19.34 14.55 11.01
CA SER A 38 -18.04 14.60 10.31
C SER A 38 -17.51 16.03 10.15
N LEU A 39 -16.18 16.15 10.16
CA LEU A 39 -15.48 17.27 9.55
C LEU A 39 -15.34 16.98 8.05
N PHE A 40 -15.84 17.87 7.19
CA PHE A 40 -15.57 17.82 5.76
C PHE A 40 -14.35 18.68 5.42
N ILE A 41 -13.42 18.13 4.63
CA ILE A 41 -12.26 18.85 4.12
C ILE A 41 -12.48 19.15 2.64
N ALA A 42 -12.73 20.41 2.31
CA ALA A 42 -13.03 20.88 0.97
C ALA A 42 -11.75 21.06 0.15
N LEU A 43 -11.28 19.98 -0.47
CA LEU A 43 -10.07 19.98 -1.29
C LEU A 43 -10.29 20.68 -2.63
N LYS A 44 -9.28 21.42 -3.10
CA LYS A 44 -9.23 21.97 -4.46
C LYS A 44 -8.08 21.30 -5.22
N GLY A 45 -8.38 20.62 -6.33
CA GLY A 45 -7.44 20.05 -7.29
C GLY A 45 -7.52 20.77 -8.64
N GLU A 46 -6.81 20.28 -9.64
CA GLU A 46 -6.80 20.85 -11.00
C GLU A 46 -8.18 20.78 -11.65
N ASN A 47 -8.84 19.61 -11.59
CA ASN A 47 -10.14 19.33 -12.22
C ASN A 47 -11.31 19.26 -11.24
N PHE A 48 -11.10 19.60 -9.96
CA PHE A 48 -12.10 19.44 -8.92
C PHE A 48 -12.00 20.54 -7.87
N ASN A 49 -13.15 21.13 -7.50
CA ASN A 49 -13.23 22.12 -6.44
C ASN A 49 -14.22 21.69 -5.35
N GLY A 50 -13.68 21.16 -4.25
CA GLY A 50 -14.43 20.69 -3.10
C GLY A 50 -15.26 21.80 -2.40
N ASN A 51 -14.88 23.08 -2.56
CA ASN A 51 -15.65 24.18 -1.97
C ASN A 51 -17.09 24.25 -2.54
N LYS A 52 -17.29 23.83 -3.79
CA LYS A 52 -18.64 23.77 -4.40
C LYS A 52 -19.57 22.76 -3.72
N PHE A 53 -19.05 21.90 -2.86
CA PHE A 53 -19.81 20.84 -2.19
C PHE A 53 -19.99 21.08 -0.68
N ILE A 54 -19.72 22.29 -0.17
CA ILE A 54 -19.82 22.62 1.26
C ILE A 54 -21.26 22.46 1.75
N GLU A 55 -22.24 23.02 1.05
CA GLU A 55 -23.66 22.89 1.45
C GLU A 55 -24.13 21.44 1.36
N LYS A 56 -23.73 20.71 0.31
CA LYS A 56 -24.01 19.29 0.21
C LYS A 56 -23.34 18.48 1.34
N ALA A 57 -22.15 18.87 1.77
CA ALA A 57 -21.50 18.21 2.90
C ALA A 57 -22.27 18.40 4.19
N PHE A 58 -22.79 19.61 4.46
CA PHE A 58 -23.64 19.87 5.61
C PHE A 58 -24.94 19.06 5.55
N SER A 59 -25.64 19.05 4.43
CA SER A 59 -26.87 18.25 4.27
C SER A 59 -26.63 16.74 4.36
N SER A 60 -25.40 16.28 4.07
CA SER A 60 -25.00 14.87 4.19
C SER A 60 -24.46 14.47 5.59
N GLY A 61 -24.49 15.38 6.58
CA GLY A 61 -24.12 15.08 7.97
C GLY A 61 -22.75 15.62 8.44
N ALA A 62 -22.09 16.48 7.64
CA ALA A 62 -20.95 17.23 8.15
C ALA A 62 -21.44 18.31 9.13
N ILE A 63 -20.75 18.46 10.25
CA ILE A 63 -21.04 19.50 11.26
C ILE A 63 -19.99 20.60 11.29
N ALA A 64 -18.84 20.36 10.68
CA ALA A 64 -17.77 21.34 10.50
C ALA A 64 -17.09 21.17 9.14
N VAL A 65 -16.49 22.24 8.64
CA VAL A 65 -15.81 22.27 7.35
C VAL A 65 -14.46 22.98 7.47
N LEU A 66 -13.42 22.42 6.83
CA LEU A 66 -12.15 23.09 6.53
C LEU A 66 -12.14 23.44 5.05
N CYS A 67 -12.08 24.72 4.68
CA CYS A 67 -12.19 25.16 3.29
C CYS A 67 -11.28 26.35 2.93
N SER A 68 -11.20 26.63 1.62
CA SER A 68 -10.50 27.81 1.10
C SER A 68 -11.44 28.83 0.42
N ASP A 69 -12.72 28.76 0.71
CA ASP A 69 -13.71 29.72 0.24
C ASP A 69 -13.98 30.80 1.30
N LYS A 70 -13.66 32.05 0.96
CA LYS A 70 -13.80 33.21 1.86
C LYS A 70 -15.27 33.55 2.22
N SER A 71 -16.23 33.16 1.38
CA SER A 71 -17.66 33.44 1.63
C SER A 71 -18.15 32.80 2.94
N TYR A 72 -17.50 31.70 3.38
CA TYR A 72 -17.86 30.99 4.61
C TYR A 72 -17.09 31.45 5.87
N ILE A 73 -16.23 32.47 5.80
CA ILE A 73 -15.35 32.88 6.90
C ILE A 73 -16.09 33.27 8.18
N LYS A 74 -17.31 33.78 8.04
CA LYS A 74 -18.19 34.23 9.15
C LYS A 74 -18.89 33.06 9.86
N LYS A 75 -19.06 31.89 9.22
CA LYS A 75 -19.74 30.74 9.84
C LYS A 75 -18.87 30.13 10.95
N ASN A 76 -19.45 29.91 12.12
CA ASN A 76 -18.72 29.38 13.30
C ASN A 76 -18.22 27.93 13.11
N ASN A 77 -18.94 27.15 12.32
CA ASN A 77 -18.61 25.76 12.00
C ASN A 77 -17.69 25.60 10.78
N VAL A 78 -17.12 26.70 10.28
CA VAL A 78 -16.17 26.69 9.16
C VAL A 78 -14.83 27.21 9.60
N ILE A 79 -13.78 26.50 9.21
CA ILE A 79 -12.39 26.91 9.34
C ILE A 79 -11.92 27.31 7.95
N TYR A 80 -11.81 28.61 7.72
CA TYR A 80 -11.23 29.14 6.50
C TYR A 80 -9.71 29.11 6.55
N VAL A 81 -9.07 28.69 5.48
CA VAL A 81 -7.62 28.76 5.25
C VAL A 81 -7.33 29.10 3.79
N PRO A 82 -6.29 29.87 3.47
CA PRO A 82 -5.96 30.23 2.08
C PRO A 82 -5.67 29.00 1.19
N SER A 83 -5.14 27.92 1.80
CA SER A 83 -4.84 26.66 1.10
C SER A 83 -5.07 25.48 2.03
N VAL A 84 -6.07 24.66 1.73
CA VAL A 84 -6.39 23.45 2.49
C VAL A 84 -5.21 22.45 2.47
N ARG A 85 -4.52 22.32 1.33
CA ARG A 85 -3.35 21.42 1.21
C ARG A 85 -2.21 21.85 2.16
N LYS A 86 -1.88 23.15 2.17
CA LYS A 86 -0.85 23.68 3.11
C LYS A 86 -1.29 23.53 4.56
N ALA A 87 -2.57 23.75 4.86
CA ALA A 87 -3.13 23.56 6.20
C ALA A 87 -3.02 22.10 6.66
N LEU A 88 -3.38 21.13 5.81
CA LEU A 88 -3.22 19.71 6.12
C LEU A 88 -1.76 19.32 6.40
N SER A 89 -0.83 19.82 5.58
CA SER A 89 0.60 19.60 5.81
C SER A 89 1.07 20.17 7.14
N LYS A 90 0.68 21.41 7.47
CA LYS A 90 1.04 22.07 8.73
C LYS A 90 0.48 21.31 9.93
N ILE A 91 -0.83 21.03 9.95
CA ILE A 91 -1.48 20.29 11.04
C ILE A 91 -0.80 18.94 11.25
N SER A 92 -0.57 18.19 10.19
CA SER A 92 0.02 16.84 10.29
C SER A 92 1.49 16.87 10.72
N SER A 93 2.27 17.89 10.33
CA SER A 93 3.65 18.06 10.77
C SER A 93 3.72 18.36 12.26
N GLU A 94 2.85 19.24 12.77
CA GLU A 94 2.77 19.58 14.19
C GLU A 94 2.32 18.36 15.01
N ILE A 95 1.29 17.62 14.57
CA ILE A 95 0.86 16.38 15.22
C ILE A 95 2.01 15.36 15.26
N ALA A 96 2.73 15.18 14.13
CA ALA A 96 3.86 14.26 14.06
C ALA A 96 5.02 14.70 14.96
N SER A 97 5.17 15.99 15.22
CA SER A 97 6.13 16.55 16.20
C SER A 97 5.69 16.30 17.64
N ASP A 98 4.40 16.49 17.93
CA ASP A 98 3.82 16.27 19.26
C ASP A 98 3.71 14.78 19.64
N PHE A 99 3.74 13.89 18.64
CA PHE A 99 3.62 12.45 18.85
C PHE A 99 4.83 11.90 19.62
N LYS A 100 4.58 11.35 20.81
CA LYS A 100 5.64 10.86 21.72
C LYS A 100 6.12 9.44 21.41
N GLY A 101 5.36 8.68 20.61
CA GLY A 101 5.70 7.32 20.23
C GLY A 101 6.68 7.24 19.05
N LYS A 102 6.98 6.03 18.60
CA LYS A 102 7.84 5.78 17.44
C LYS A 102 7.06 5.89 16.13
N LYS A 103 7.63 6.56 15.14
CA LYS A 103 7.07 6.77 13.82
C LYS A 103 7.81 5.91 12.79
N ILE A 104 7.06 5.09 12.07
CA ILE A 104 7.55 4.20 11.03
C ILE A 104 6.95 4.67 9.70
N LEU A 105 7.77 4.95 8.69
CA LEU A 105 7.33 5.35 7.36
C LEU A 105 7.81 4.35 6.32
N ILE A 106 6.86 3.83 5.54
CA ILE A 106 7.08 2.71 4.62
C ILE A 106 6.86 3.18 3.18
N THR A 107 7.84 3.00 2.33
CA THR A 107 7.74 3.21 0.88
C THR A 107 8.26 2.01 0.10
N GLY A 108 8.20 2.07 -1.22
CA GLY A 108 8.66 1.05 -2.16
C GLY A 108 7.75 0.92 -3.37
N SER A 109 8.15 0.15 -4.36
CA SER A 109 7.34 -0.09 -5.54
C SER A 109 6.13 -0.98 -5.21
N ASN A 110 6.36 -2.10 -4.54
CA ASN A 110 5.37 -3.10 -4.15
C ASN A 110 5.45 -3.42 -2.65
N GLY A 111 4.41 -4.03 -2.09
CA GLY A 111 4.41 -4.53 -0.71
C GLY A 111 4.19 -3.49 0.40
N LYS A 112 4.15 -2.20 0.08
CA LYS A 112 3.93 -1.12 1.08
C LYS A 112 2.74 -1.40 2.00
N THR A 113 1.55 -1.57 1.44
CA THR A 113 0.31 -1.78 2.20
C THR A 113 0.35 -3.08 3.00
N SER A 114 0.85 -4.17 2.41
CA SER A 114 1.00 -5.46 3.12
C SER A 114 1.93 -5.31 4.31
N THR A 115 3.11 -4.72 4.12
CA THR A 115 4.08 -4.46 5.20
C THR A 115 3.51 -3.54 6.27
N THR A 116 2.82 -2.45 5.88
CA THR A 116 2.14 -1.54 6.82
C THR A 116 1.10 -2.29 7.65
N ASN A 117 0.28 -3.14 7.03
CA ASN A 117 -0.75 -3.93 7.72
C ASN A 117 -0.13 -4.97 8.68
N ILE A 118 0.91 -5.68 8.25
CA ILE A 118 1.59 -6.67 9.10
C ILE A 118 2.19 -5.96 10.31
N ILE A 119 2.98 -4.90 10.13
CA ILE A 119 3.63 -4.16 11.22
C ILE A 119 2.58 -3.55 12.16
N SER A 120 1.57 -2.87 11.62
CA SER A 120 0.58 -2.17 12.45
C SER A 120 -0.26 -3.12 13.30
N LYS A 121 -0.58 -4.32 12.78
CA LYS A 121 -1.31 -5.35 13.54
C LYS A 121 -0.42 -6.08 14.56
N SER A 122 0.88 -6.11 14.33
CA SER A 122 1.87 -6.72 15.22
C SER A 122 2.25 -5.84 16.42
N LEU A 123 2.02 -4.52 16.32
CA LEU A 123 2.39 -3.56 17.35
C LEU A 123 1.23 -3.25 18.32
N PRO A 124 1.50 -3.09 19.64
CA PRO A 124 0.48 -2.63 20.57
C PRO A 124 0.17 -1.14 20.38
N LYS A 125 -1.08 -0.72 20.65
CA LYS A 125 -1.49 0.70 20.62
C LYS A 125 -0.95 1.44 19.38
N CYS A 126 -1.20 0.90 18.18
CA CYS A 126 -0.70 1.42 16.93
C CYS A 126 -1.78 2.23 16.18
N SER A 127 -1.42 3.41 15.70
CA SER A 127 -2.14 4.14 14.66
C SER A 127 -1.49 3.89 13.31
N SER A 128 -2.27 3.73 12.25
CA SER A 128 -1.73 3.39 10.92
C SER A 128 -2.45 4.12 9.80
N THR A 129 -1.88 4.05 8.59
CA THR A 129 -2.49 4.57 7.37
C THR A 129 -3.91 4.06 7.19
N ILE A 130 -4.83 4.98 6.91
CA ILE A 130 -6.23 4.67 6.64
C ILE A 130 -6.38 4.26 5.17
N LYS A 131 -6.89 3.05 4.90
CA LYS A 131 -7.09 2.55 3.53
C LYS A 131 -5.80 2.69 2.70
N ASN A 132 -5.86 3.46 1.59
CA ASN A 132 -4.75 3.78 0.69
C ASN A 132 -4.32 5.26 0.78
N PHE A 133 -4.53 5.91 1.92
CA PHE A 133 -4.24 7.32 2.16
C PHE A 133 -2.74 7.55 2.36
N ASN A 134 -1.97 7.47 1.27
CA ASN A 134 -0.51 7.45 1.26
C ASN A 134 0.14 8.57 0.44
N ASN A 135 -0.64 9.54 -0.04
CA ASN A 135 -0.18 10.71 -0.81
C ASN A 135 -0.22 12.01 0.03
N GLU A 136 0.04 13.16 -0.60
CA GLU A 136 0.09 14.48 0.03
C GLU A 136 -1.24 14.96 0.67
N ILE A 137 -2.33 14.24 0.43
CA ILE A 137 -3.64 14.48 1.06
C ILE A 137 -3.95 13.38 2.08
N GLY A 138 -3.78 12.13 1.68
CA GLY A 138 -4.18 10.98 2.47
C GLY A 138 -3.30 10.76 3.70
N LEU A 139 -1.98 10.90 3.57
CA LEU A 139 -1.07 10.74 4.71
C LEU A 139 -1.36 11.77 5.82
N PRO A 140 -1.55 13.08 5.54
CA PRO A 140 -2.02 14.04 6.53
C PRO A 140 -3.30 13.61 7.26
N ILE A 141 -4.31 13.13 6.53
CA ILE A 141 -5.58 12.68 7.12
C ILE A 141 -5.37 11.48 8.04
N SER A 142 -4.49 10.55 7.65
CA SER A 142 -4.13 9.40 8.49
C SER A 142 -3.47 9.85 9.80
N ILE A 143 -2.57 10.85 9.76
CA ILE A 143 -1.93 11.43 10.92
C ILE A 143 -2.95 12.16 11.82
N MET A 144 -3.81 12.99 11.24
CA MET A 144 -4.86 13.71 11.98
C MET A 144 -5.84 12.77 12.69
N SER A 145 -6.05 11.57 12.14
CA SER A 145 -6.92 10.54 12.69
C SER A 145 -6.23 9.66 13.74
N SER A 146 -4.95 9.84 13.98
CA SER A 146 -4.18 9.05 14.95
C SER A 146 -4.63 9.32 16.38
N LYS A 147 -4.42 8.33 17.27
CA LYS A 147 -4.75 8.42 18.69
C LYS A 147 -3.58 8.98 19.47
N LYS A 148 -3.84 9.84 20.45
CA LYS A 148 -2.82 10.46 21.32
C LYS A 148 -2.06 9.45 22.19
N ASP A 149 -2.72 8.36 22.59
CA ASP A 149 -2.20 7.28 23.42
C ASP A 149 -1.52 6.16 22.63
N SER A 150 -1.38 6.31 21.30
CA SER A 150 -0.64 5.36 20.49
C SER A 150 0.85 5.38 20.84
N LYS A 151 1.43 4.18 20.96
CA LYS A 151 2.89 4.00 21.10
C LYS A 151 3.60 4.02 19.74
N TYR A 152 2.87 3.71 18.69
CA TYR A 152 3.41 3.58 17.32
C TYR A 152 2.50 4.27 16.31
N MET A 153 3.13 4.87 15.30
CA MET A 153 2.48 5.42 14.13
C MET A 153 3.13 4.81 12.89
N VAL A 154 2.42 3.93 12.19
CA VAL A 154 2.90 3.19 11.02
C VAL A 154 2.23 3.74 9.77
N LEU A 155 2.99 4.43 8.93
CA LEU A 155 2.48 5.17 7.80
C LEU A 155 3.05 4.66 6.48
N GLU A 156 2.21 4.65 5.44
CA GLU A 156 2.58 4.34 4.07
C GLU A 156 2.82 5.63 3.29
N ALA A 157 3.93 5.71 2.53
CA ALA A 157 4.23 6.80 1.62
C ALA A 157 4.27 6.31 0.17
N GLY A 158 3.30 6.76 -0.61
CA GLY A 158 3.23 6.57 -2.06
C GLY A 158 3.97 7.69 -2.80
N ALA A 159 4.48 7.40 -4.00
CA ALA A 159 5.07 8.42 -4.87
C ALA A 159 4.73 8.13 -6.33
N ALA A 160 4.40 9.18 -7.06
CA ALA A 160 4.25 9.18 -8.51
C ALA A 160 5.34 9.98 -9.21
N LYS A 161 6.00 10.92 -8.54
CA LYS A 161 7.02 11.83 -9.09
C LYS A 161 8.12 12.13 -8.08
N LYS A 162 9.22 12.72 -8.57
CA LYS A 162 10.32 13.23 -7.74
C LYS A 162 9.82 14.26 -6.73
N GLY A 163 10.32 14.17 -5.49
CA GLY A 163 9.96 15.04 -4.37
C GLY A 163 8.76 14.55 -3.54
N ASP A 164 7.98 13.57 -4.03
CA ASP A 164 6.81 13.09 -3.29
C ASP A 164 7.19 12.44 -1.95
N ILE A 165 8.19 11.56 -1.94
CA ILE A 165 8.64 10.90 -0.72
C ILE A 165 9.35 11.86 0.21
N GLU A 166 10.14 12.79 -0.32
CA GLU A 166 10.78 13.83 0.47
C GLU A 166 9.73 14.68 1.21
N TYR A 167 8.69 15.12 0.49
CA TYR A 167 7.59 15.89 1.07
C TYR A 167 6.87 15.13 2.19
N LEU A 168 6.50 13.87 1.95
CA LEU A 168 5.80 13.05 2.94
C LEU A 168 6.69 12.72 4.15
N SER A 169 7.95 12.38 3.92
CA SER A 169 8.88 12.07 4.99
C SER A 169 9.25 13.30 5.83
N LYS A 170 9.26 14.49 5.23
CA LYS A 170 9.46 15.77 5.94
C LYS A 170 8.32 16.06 6.93
N ILE A 171 7.08 15.70 6.58
CA ILE A 171 5.93 15.80 7.49
C ILE A 171 6.09 14.84 8.67
N VAL A 172 6.49 13.59 8.42
CA VAL A 172 6.52 12.53 9.44
C VAL A 172 7.78 12.61 10.31
N LYS A 173 8.94 12.86 9.72
CA LYS A 173 10.28 12.72 10.34
C LYS A 173 10.39 11.37 11.09
N PRO A 174 10.43 10.23 10.38
CA PRO A 174 10.30 8.92 10.98
C PRO A 174 11.54 8.54 11.83
N ASP A 175 11.31 7.72 12.86
CA ASP A 175 12.36 7.02 13.60
C ASP A 175 12.88 5.82 12.82
N ILE A 176 11.97 5.16 12.06
CA ILE A 176 12.30 4.02 11.19
C ILE A 176 11.74 4.30 9.80
N GLY A 177 12.61 4.31 8.80
CA GLY A 177 12.25 4.29 7.39
C GLY A 177 12.35 2.87 6.82
N ILE A 178 11.38 2.48 5.98
CA ILE A 178 11.38 1.18 5.32
C ILE A 178 11.22 1.37 3.81
N ILE A 179 12.13 0.82 3.02
CA ILE A 179 11.99 0.69 1.57
C ILE A 179 11.77 -0.80 1.27
N THR A 180 10.57 -1.18 0.84
CA THR A 180 10.22 -2.60 0.65
C THR A 180 10.92 -3.22 -0.55
N ASN A 181 11.00 -2.50 -1.66
CA ASN A 181 11.71 -2.88 -2.88
C ASN A 181 11.81 -1.73 -3.87
N ILE A 182 12.67 -1.88 -4.88
CA ILE A 182 12.75 -1.05 -6.08
C ILE A 182 12.30 -1.92 -7.26
N GLY A 183 11.34 -1.45 -8.04
CA GLY A 183 10.79 -2.16 -9.19
C GLY A 183 10.09 -1.22 -10.16
N SER A 184 9.65 -1.73 -11.31
CA SER A 184 9.06 -0.99 -12.43
C SER A 184 7.68 -0.41 -12.10
N SER A 185 7.66 0.66 -11.32
CA SER A 185 6.45 1.39 -10.97
C SER A 185 6.57 2.85 -11.39
N HIS A 186 5.46 3.43 -11.90
CA HIS A 186 5.40 4.85 -12.31
C HIS A 186 6.49 5.25 -13.32
N LEU A 187 6.89 4.32 -14.22
CA LEU A 187 7.99 4.56 -15.18
C LEU A 187 7.69 5.70 -16.16
N GLU A 188 6.42 6.02 -16.39
CA GLU A 188 6.02 7.15 -17.21
C GLU A 188 6.56 8.48 -16.66
N LYS A 189 6.51 8.67 -15.34
CA LYS A 189 6.97 9.89 -14.65
C LYS A 189 8.39 9.77 -14.10
N LEU A 190 8.82 8.57 -13.75
CA LEU A 190 10.13 8.30 -13.16
C LEU A 190 11.17 7.82 -14.19
N ILE A 191 10.76 7.67 -15.47
CA ILE A 191 11.59 7.39 -16.64
C ILE A 191 12.16 5.97 -16.64
N ASN A 192 12.80 5.52 -15.56
CA ASN A 192 13.46 4.22 -15.44
C ASN A 192 13.60 3.79 -13.98
N ILE A 193 14.17 2.60 -13.76
CA ILE A 193 14.41 2.03 -12.42
C ILE A 193 15.31 2.93 -11.56
N GLU A 194 16.28 3.60 -12.16
CA GLU A 194 17.15 4.55 -11.45
C GLU A 194 16.34 5.74 -10.90
N GLY A 195 15.37 6.24 -11.65
CA GLY A 195 14.43 7.26 -11.17
C GLY A 195 13.59 6.77 -10.01
N VAL A 196 13.12 5.52 -10.07
CA VAL A 196 12.39 4.88 -8.95
C VAL A 196 13.27 4.78 -7.71
N PHE A 197 14.53 4.33 -7.86
CA PHE A 197 15.50 4.26 -6.78
C PHE A 197 15.70 5.63 -6.12
N LYS A 198 15.97 6.67 -6.91
CA LYS A 198 16.19 8.04 -6.40
C LYS A 198 15.00 8.54 -5.60
N VAL A 199 13.79 8.38 -6.12
CA VAL A 199 12.56 8.84 -5.46
C VAL A 199 12.27 8.07 -4.16
N LYS A 200 12.40 6.73 -4.14
CA LYS A 200 12.18 5.98 -2.90
C LYS A 200 13.25 6.29 -1.85
N SER A 201 14.48 6.57 -2.29
CA SER A 201 15.60 6.94 -1.41
C SER A 201 15.48 8.34 -0.80
N GLU A 202 14.58 9.20 -1.32
CA GLU A 202 14.26 10.51 -0.69
C GLU A 202 13.83 10.36 0.77
N LEU A 203 13.26 9.20 1.17
CA LEU A 203 12.92 8.88 2.55
C LEU A 203 14.07 9.10 3.52
N ILE A 204 15.31 8.80 3.10
CA ILE A 204 16.52 8.84 3.94
C ILE A 204 16.77 10.23 4.50
N LYS A 205 16.50 11.27 3.71
CA LYS A 205 16.76 12.67 4.06
C LYS A 205 16.08 13.14 5.35
N ASN A 206 14.96 12.51 5.70
CA ASN A 206 14.11 12.94 6.81
C ASN A 206 13.97 11.90 7.92
N ILE A 207 14.71 10.80 7.87
CA ILE A 207 14.85 9.88 9.02
C ILE A 207 15.61 10.64 10.11
N ARG A 208 15.17 10.55 11.35
CA ARG A 208 15.83 11.20 12.49
C ARG A 208 17.27 10.71 12.64
N LYS A 209 18.17 11.59 13.05
CA LYS A 209 19.54 11.20 13.41
C LYS A 209 19.52 10.09 14.47
N GLY A 210 20.33 9.05 14.28
CA GLY A 210 20.30 7.84 15.10
C GLY A 210 19.11 6.89 14.80
N GLY A 211 18.25 7.23 13.84
CA GLY A 211 17.15 6.37 13.40
C GLY A 211 17.64 5.19 12.57
N THR A 212 16.69 4.40 12.06
CA THR A 212 16.98 3.19 11.31
C THR A 212 16.34 3.21 9.92
N LEU A 213 17.08 2.75 8.93
CA LEU A 213 16.61 2.48 7.58
C LEU A 213 16.63 0.97 7.31
N ILE A 214 15.47 0.36 7.06
CA ILE A 214 15.35 -1.05 6.67
C ILE A 214 15.16 -1.10 5.15
N VAL A 215 16.02 -1.84 4.46
CA VAL A 215 16.07 -1.92 2.99
C VAL A 215 16.22 -3.36 2.50
N PRO A 216 15.88 -3.65 1.23
CA PRO A 216 16.24 -4.94 0.65
C PRO A 216 17.76 -5.17 0.69
N ASN A 217 18.17 -6.41 0.90
CA ASN A 217 19.56 -6.83 0.74
C ASN A 217 19.88 -7.02 -0.76
N ASP A 218 19.81 -5.92 -1.51
CA ASP A 218 20.06 -5.89 -2.95
C ASP A 218 21.44 -5.29 -3.22
N MET A 219 22.30 -6.07 -3.84
CA MET A 219 23.69 -5.70 -4.13
C MET A 219 23.79 -4.43 -4.98
N ASN A 220 22.82 -4.17 -5.87
CA ASN A 220 22.81 -3.00 -6.74
C ASN A 220 22.59 -1.68 -5.98
N TYR A 221 21.90 -1.73 -4.84
CA TYR A 221 21.45 -0.52 -4.13
C TYR A 221 21.99 -0.39 -2.70
N LEU A 222 22.34 -1.50 -2.04
CA LEU A 222 22.68 -1.51 -0.61
C LEU A 222 23.82 -0.55 -0.26
N GLN A 223 24.91 -0.58 -1.03
CA GLN A 223 26.06 0.30 -0.76
C GLN A 223 25.70 1.78 -0.98
N ARG A 224 24.85 2.05 -1.96
CA ARG A 224 24.36 3.42 -2.24
C ARG A 224 23.50 3.94 -1.09
N TRP A 225 22.59 3.12 -0.54
CA TRP A 225 21.81 3.49 0.65
C TRP A 225 22.70 3.74 1.86
N LYS A 226 23.71 2.91 2.10
CA LYS A 226 24.66 3.13 3.19
C LYS A 226 25.41 4.46 3.05
N ASN A 227 25.83 4.80 1.85
CA ASN A 227 26.51 6.09 1.57
C ASN A 227 25.59 7.30 1.77
N MET A 228 24.29 7.16 1.45
CA MET A 228 23.28 8.22 1.64
C MET A 228 22.86 8.39 3.11
N ALA A 229 22.89 7.32 3.90
CA ALA A 229 22.31 7.23 5.23
C ALA A 229 23.30 7.60 6.35
N LYS A 230 24.04 8.71 6.19
CA LYS A 230 25.00 9.18 7.20
C LYS A 230 24.31 9.44 8.55
N GLY A 231 24.81 8.79 9.62
CA GLY A 231 24.22 8.90 10.98
C GLY A 231 22.89 8.16 11.16
N ILE A 232 22.56 7.24 10.26
CA ILE A 232 21.37 6.38 10.28
C ILE A 232 21.84 4.93 10.23
N ASN A 233 21.24 4.06 11.04
CA ASN A 233 21.53 2.63 11.02
C ASN A 233 20.85 1.95 9.82
N VAL A 234 21.61 1.35 8.91
CA VAL A 234 21.05 0.67 7.71
C VAL A 234 21.02 -0.83 7.94
N ILE A 235 19.83 -1.41 7.91
CA ILE A 235 19.61 -2.85 8.10
C ILE A 235 19.08 -3.48 6.81
N PRO A 236 19.89 -4.25 6.08
CA PRO A 236 19.43 -5.01 4.92
C PRO A 236 18.61 -6.23 5.32
N VAL A 237 17.58 -6.58 4.53
CA VAL A 237 16.71 -7.75 4.74
C VAL A 237 16.60 -8.54 3.42
N PRO A 238 16.83 -9.89 3.43
CA PRO A 238 17.31 -10.70 4.54
C PRO A 238 18.81 -10.51 4.79
N LYS A 239 19.22 -10.50 6.02
CA LYS A 239 20.65 -10.58 6.41
C LYS A 239 20.78 -11.27 7.77
N LYS A 240 20.40 -10.57 8.86
CA LYS A 240 20.43 -11.11 10.22
C LYS A 240 19.40 -12.22 10.42
N PHE A 241 18.24 -12.10 9.75
CA PHE A 241 17.16 -13.07 9.78
C PHE A 241 16.86 -13.53 8.36
N ILE A 242 16.72 -14.83 8.17
CA ILE A 242 16.40 -15.47 6.89
C ILE A 242 15.22 -16.43 7.05
N ALA A 243 14.48 -16.67 5.98
CA ALA A 243 13.44 -17.69 5.93
C ALA A 243 14.00 -19.00 5.41
N LYS A 244 13.58 -20.11 6.00
CA LYS A 244 13.86 -21.49 5.55
C LYS A 244 12.60 -22.34 5.64
N ASN A 245 12.64 -23.53 5.05
CA ASN A 245 11.54 -24.52 5.11
C ASN A 245 10.20 -23.99 4.60
N GLU A 246 10.22 -23.15 3.55
CA GLU A 246 9.01 -22.60 2.96
C GLU A 246 8.13 -23.70 2.36
N LYS A 247 6.88 -23.82 2.83
CA LYS A 247 5.88 -24.77 2.35
C LYS A 247 4.53 -24.10 2.21
N ILE A 248 3.77 -24.52 1.20
CA ILE A 248 2.37 -24.12 1.03
C ILE A 248 1.50 -25.34 1.34
N SER A 249 0.42 -25.15 2.13
CA SER A 249 -0.51 -26.23 2.49
C SER A 249 -1.14 -26.87 1.26
N LYS A 250 -1.59 -28.13 1.38
CA LYS A 250 -2.21 -28.87 0.26
C LYS A 250 -3.45 -28.17 -0.31
N ASP A 251 -4.23 -27.50 0.54
CA ASP A 251 -5.38 -26.69 0.16
C ASP A 251 -5.00 -25.30 -0.36
N LYS A 252 -3.68 -24.98 -0.42
CA LYS A 252 -3.14 -23.70 -0.91
C LYS A 252 -3.66 -22.45 -0.17
N LYS A 253 -4.06 -22.59 1.09
CA LYS A 253 -4.58 -21.45 1.88
C LYS A 253 -3.58 -20.90 2.88
N VAL A 254 -2.60 -21.72 3.27
CA VAL A 254 -1.61 -21.35 4.29
C VAL A 254 -0.20 -21.61 3.78
N MET A 255 0.67 -20.65 4.04
CA MET A 255 2.11 -20.77 3.84
C MET A 255 2.80 -20.87 5.20
N THR A 256 3.71 -21.83 5.35
CA THR A 256 4.54 -22.01 6.54
C THR A 256 6.01 -21.85 6.20
N PHE A 257 6.78 -21.30 7.12
CA PHE A 257 8.25 -21.21 7.04
C PHE A 257 8.84 -20.88 8.41
N ASP A 258 10.14 -21.05 8.54
CA ASP A 258 10.86 -20.72 9.76
C ASP A 258 11.71 -19.47 9.56
N ILE A 259 11.65 -18.53 10.51
CA ILE A 259 12.61 -17.43 10.60
C ILE A 259 13.74 -17.88 11.50
N ILE A 260 14.96 -17.90 10.98
CA ILE A 260 16.17 -18.23 11.71
C ILE A 260 17.17 -17.07 11.69
N LYS A 261 17.99 -16.96 12.74
CA LYS A 261 19.12 -16.01 12.77
C LYS A 261 20.25 -16.54 11.88
N SER A 262 20.78 -15.69 11.02
CA SER A 262 21.77 -16.07 9.99
C SER A 262 23.22 -16.18 10.50
N CYS A 263 23.53 -15.81 11.76
CA CYS A 263 24.91 -15.78 12.26
C CYS A 263 25.37 -17.17 12.73
N ASN A 264 26.62 -17.56 12.36
CA ASN A 264 27.23 -18.81 12.72
C ASN A 264 27.57 -18.99 14.22
N ASP A 265 27.43 -17.92 15.02
CA ASP A 265 27.97 -17.90 16.38
C ASP A 265 27.07 -18.45 17.48
N ASP A 266 25.78 -18.66 17.20
CA ASP A 266 24.84 -19.19 18.18
C ASP A 266 24.11 -20.44 17.65
N LYS A 267 24.69 -21.61 17.89
CA LYS A 267 24.05 -22.94 17.63
C LYS A 267 22.71 -23.14 18.34
N LYS A 268 22.25 -22.18 19.16
CA LYS A 268 21.03 -22.26 20.00
C LYS A 268 19.95 -21.23 19.71
N SER A 269 20.03 -20.43 18.63
CA SER A 269 18.93 -19.51 18.36
C SER A 269 17.69 -20.29 17.88
N LYS A 270 16.65 -20.31 18.73
CA LYS A 270 15.38 -20.99 18.44
C LYS A 270 14.75 -20.39 17.17
N ALA A 271 14.46 -21.26 16.21
CA ALA A 271 13.71 -20.89 15.02
C ALA A 271 12.30 -20.38 15.41
N ILE A 272 11.80 -19.39 14.70
CA ILE A 272 10.45 -18.88 14.86
C ILE A 272 9.61 -19.42 13.71
N SER A 273 8.74 -20.40 14.00
CA SER A 273 7.85 -20.97 12.99
C SER A 273 6.71 -20.01 12.69
N ILE A 274 6.51 -19.73 11.42
CA ILE A 274 5.50 -18.82 10.87
C ILE A 274 4.43 -19.65 10.15
N SER A 275 3.17 -19.33 10.44
CA SER A 275 2.01 -19.75 9.66
C SER A 275 1.27 -18.50 9.19
N SER A 276 0.99 -18.39 7.88
CA SER A 276 0.41 -17.20 7.29
C SER A 276 -0.54 -17.53 6.15
N SER A 277 -1.67 -16.85 6.10
CA SER A 277 -2.59 -16.88 4.95
C SER A 277 -2.12 -16.01 3.77
N LEU A 278 -1.04 -15.24 3.94
CA LEU A 278 -0.42 -14.48 2.86
C LEU A 278 0.54 -15.36 2.08
N LEU A 279 0.17 -15.76 0.88
CA LEU A 279 0.96 -16.66 0.04
C LEU A 279 2.07 -15.92 -0.74
N GLY A 280 3.08 -16.70 -1.14
CA GLY A 280 4.14 -16.29 -2.06
C GLY A 280 5.37 -15.67 -1.38
N LYS A 281 6.55 -15.90 -2.00
CA LYS A 281 7.87 -15.48 -1.50
C LYS A 281 7.97 -13.98 -1.18
N HIS A 282 7.23 -13.14 -1.90
CA HIS A 282 7.19 -11.71 -1.62
C HIS A 282 6.55 -11.37 -0.26
N ASN A 283 5.59 -12.18 0.21
CA ASN A 283 5.02 -12.01 1.54
C ASN A 283 5.96 -12.57 2.63
N VAL A 284 6.74 -13.61 2.35
CA VAL A 284 7.86 -14.01 3.22
C VAL A 284 8.79 -12.81 3.46
N GLN A 285 9.18 -12.11 2.38
CA GLN A 285 10.02 -10.91 2.49
C GLN A 285 9.35 -9.81 3.31
N ASN A 286 8.05 -9.53 3.10
CA ASN A 286 7.32 -8.53 3.88
C ASN A 286 7.27 -8.91 5.37
N ILE A 287 7.13 -10.20 5.70
CA ILE A 287 7.13 -10.72 7.08
C ILE A 287 8.52 -10.60 7.70
N LEU A 288 9.60 -10.90 6.97
CA LEU A 288 10.98 -10.68 7.43
C LEU A 288 11.26 -9.21 7.72
N VAL A 289 10.76 -8.29 6.89
CA VAL A 289 10.85 -6.84 7.14
C VAL A 289 10.10 -6.47 8.43
N CYS A 290 8.88 -7.02 8.63
CA CYS A 290 8.13 -6.82 9.87
C CYS A 290 8.91 -7.33 11.08
N HIS A 291 9.37 -8.57 11.04
CA HIS A 291 10.18 -9.18 12.12
C HIS A 291 11.42 -8.31 12.45
N THR A 292 12.12 -7.83 11.42
CA THR A 292 13.28 -6.94 11.60
C THR A 292 12.87 -5.63 12.26
N CYS A 293 11.74 -5.04 11.85
CA CYS A 293 11.22 -3.82 12.45
C CYS A 293 10.85 -4.02 13.93
N LEU A 294 10.18 -5.12 14.29
CA LEU A 294 9.84 -5.46 15.68
C LEU A 294 11.12 -5.64 16.52
N ASN A 295 12.12 -6.31 15.99
CA ASN A 295 13.41 -6.49 16.66
C ASN A 295 14.12 -5.15 16.93
N VAL A 296 14.09 -4.21 15.98
CA VAL A 296 14.61 -2.84 16.15
C VAL A 296 13.86 -2.07 17.26
N LEU A 297 12.57 -2.31 17.38
CA LEU A 297 11.70 -1.69 18.38
C LEU A 297 11.78 -2.35 19.77
N GLY A 298 12.45 -3.52 19.89
CA GLY A 298 12.47 -4.32 21.11
C GLY A 298 11.13 -4.99 21.42
N GLU A 299 10.24 -5.13 20.43
CA GLU A 299 8.91 -5.74 20.58
C GLU A 299 8.97 -7.25 20.32
N SER A 300 8.13 -8.00 21.04
CA SER A 300 8.03 -9.45 20.87
C SER A 300 7.27 -9.84 19.59
N ASN A 301 7.59 -11.02 19.04
CA ASN A 301 6.91 -11.55 17.86
C ASN A 301 5.51 -12.15 18.14
N SER A 302 5.09 -12.27 19.39
CA SER A 302 3.86 -12.97 19.76
C SER A 302 2.61 -12.40 19.07
N LYS A 303 2.50 -11.08 18.97
CA LYS A 303 1.41 -10.41 18.25
C LYS A 303 1.52 -10.59 16.74
N MET A 304 2.74 -10.61 16.19
CA MET A 304 2.96 -10.88 14.78
C MET A 304 2.47 -12.27 14.41
N LEU A 305 2.83 -13.28 15.17
CA LEU A 305 2.41 -14.66 14.94
C LEU A 305 0.87 -14.76 14.91
N LYS A 306 0.20 -14.26 15.96
CA LYS A 306 -1.27 -14.23 16.03
C LYS A 306 -1.91 -13.42 14.89
N SER A 307 -1.29 -12.31 14.48
CA SER A 307 -1.84 -11.49 13.41
C SER A 307 -1.73 -12.16 12.05
N LEU A 308 -0.65 -12.89 11.79
CA LEU A 308 -0.40 -13.55 10.49
C LEU A 308 -1.37 -14.70 10.22
N GLU A 309 -1.85 -15.40 11.25
CA GLU A 309 -2.88 -16.43 11.13
C GLU A 309 -4.22 -15.85 10.63
N ASN A 310 -4.53 -14.61 11.06
CA ASN A 310 -5.81 -13.94 10.83
C ASN A 310 -5.72 -12.74 9.86
N ILE A 311 -4.55 -12.45 9.29
CA ILE A 311 -4.43 -11.44 8.26
C ILE A 311 -5.09 -11.96 6.98
N SER A 312 -6.35 -11.58 6.77
CA SER A 312 -6.89 -11.65 5.41
C SER A 312 -6.06 -10.73 4.52
N SER A 313 -5.68 -11.20 3.34
CA SER A 313 -5.18 -10.33 2.29
C SER A 313 -6.09 -9.11 2.19
N SER A 314 -5.53 -7.90 2.11
CA SER A 314 -6.34 -6.69 1.93
C SER A 314 -7.24 -6.88 0.70
N ILE A 315 -8.42 -6.28 0.73
CA ILE A 315 -9.40 -6.38 -0.36
C ILE A 315 -8.69 -6.26 -1.72
N SER A 316 -8.94 -7.23 -2.61
CA SER A 316 -8.39 -7.29 -3.98
C SER A 316 -6.86 -7.39 -4.10
N ARG A 317 -6.18 -8.02 -3.11
CA ARG A 317 -4.74 -8.30 -3.14
C ARG A 317 -4.46 -9.78 -2.83
N GLN A 318 -4.46 -10.62 -3.87
CA GLN A 318 -4.25 -12.08 -3.80
C GLN A 318 -5.21 -12.78 -2.82
N ARG A 319 -6.47 -12.35 -2.82
CA ARG A 319 -7.51 -12.99 -2.02
C ARG A 319 -8.01 -14.26 -2.73
N ILE A 320 -7.96 -15.40 -2.06
CA ILE A 320 -8.41 -16.68 -2.59
C ILE A 320 -9.86 -16.89 -2.18
N LEU A 321 -10.71 -17.12 -3.18
CA LEU A 321 -12.16 -17.26 -3.04
C LEU A 321 -12.67 -18.48 -3.81
N SER A 322 -13.73 -19.11 -3.31
CA SER A 322 -14.56 -19.98 -4.15
C SER A 322 -15.34 -19.11 -5.13
N TRP A 323 -15.36 -19.50 -6.39
CA TRP A 323 -15.96 -18.71 -7.46
C TRP A 323 -16.88 -19.56 -8.35
N ARG A 324 -17.27 -19.03 -9.46
CA ARG A 324 -18.20 -19.63 -10.45
C ARG A 324 -17.87 -21.10 -10.70
N ASN A 325 -18.90 -21.93 -10.84
CA ASN A 325 -18.77 -23.35 -11.17
C ASN A 325 -17.81 -24.14 -10.22
N LYS A 326 -17.72 -23.76 -8.95
CA LYS A 326 -16.78 -24.36 -7.95
C LYS A 326 -15.31 -24.24 -8.39
N SER A 327 -14.96 -23.18 -9.14
CA SER A 327 -13.58 -22.79 -9.42
C SER A 327 -12.96 -22.05 -8.25
N THR A 328 -11.66 -21.84 -8.29
CA THR A 328 -10.92 -21.01 -7.32
C THR A 328 -10.51 -19.70 -8.00
N LEU A 329 -10.86 -18.57 -7.37
CA LEU A 329 -10.44 -17.24 -7.80
C LEU A 329 -9.30 -16.71 -6.92
N ILE A 330 -8.26 -16.23 -7.55
CA ILE A 330 -7.21 -15.39 -6.95
C ILE A 330 -7.53 -13.94 -7.37
N ASP A 331 -8.23 -13.20 -6.49
CA ASP A 331 -8.55 -11.79 -6.69
C ASP A 331 -7.32 -10.93 -6.37
N ASP A 332 -6.65 -10.41 -7.39
CA ASP A 332 -5.55 -9.46 -7.26
C ASP A 332 -5.78 -8.22 -8.15
N THR A 333 -7.03 -7.74 -8.14
CA THR A 333 -7.54 -6.69 -9.03
C THR A 333 -7.20 -5.27 -8.57
N TYR A 334 -6.57 -5.09 -7.41
CA TYR A 334 -6.31 -3.76 -6.85
C TYR A 334 -5.44 -2.87 -7.74
N ASN A 335 -4.33 -3.39 -8.26
CA ASN A 335 -3.42 -2.68 -9.18
C ASN A 335 -2.45 -3.67 -9.85
N ALA A 336 -1.79 -3.23 -10.93
CA ALA A 336 -0.80 -4.03 -11.65
C ALA A 336 0.44 -3.21 -12.02
N ASN A 337 1.60 -3.82 -11.85
CA ASN A 337 2.87 -3.46 -12.46
C ASN A 337 3.65 -4.75 -12.76
N PRO A 338 4.70 -4.72 -13.60
CA PRO A 338 5.37 -5.93 -14.07
C PRO A 338 5.77 -6.90 -12.96
N GLU A 339 6.41 -6.44 -11.90
CA GLU A 339 6.86 -7.29 -10.80
C GLU A 339 5.69 -7.86 -10.00
N SER A 340 4.64 -7.06 -9.76
CA SER A 340 3.47 -7.54 -9.03
C SER A 340 2.68 -8.58 -9.82
N VAL A 341 2.61 -8.43 -11.15
CA VAL A 341 1.97 -9.41 -12.03
C VAL A 341 2.74 -10.72 -12.03
N LYS A 342 4.08 -10.69 -12.19
CA LYS A 342 4.92 -11.90 -12.12
C LYS A 342 4.72 -12.65 -10.80
N ARG A 343 4.72 -11.95 -9.65
CA ARG A 343 4.46 -12.55 -8.34
C ARG A 343 3.08 -13.20 -8.22
N SER A 344 2.07 -12.64 -8.86
CA SER A 344 0.73 -13.23 -8.86
C SER A 344 0.67 -14.46 -9.76
N ILE A 345 1.39 -14.45 -10.88
CA ILE A 345 1.59 -15.62 -11.75
C ILE A 345 2.32 -16.72 -10.99
N ASP A 346 3.36 -16.40 -10.20
CA ASP A 346 4.06 -17.38 -9.36
C ASP A 346 3.08 -18.06 -8.39
N VAL A 347 2.23 -17.28 -7.71
CA VAL A 347 1.21 -17.85 -6.81
C VAL A 347 0.24 -18.73 -7.59
N LEU A 348 -0.26 -18.30 -8.76
CA LEU A 348 -1.14 -19.12 -9.61
C LEU A 348 -0.47 -20.42 -10.04
N SER A 349 0.83 -20.40 -10.34
CA SER A 349 1.59 -21.58 -10.79
C SER A 349 1.69 -22.69 -9.74
N GLU A 350 1.60 -22.35 -8.46
CA GLU A 350 1.65 -23.31 -7.34
C GLU A 350 0.38 -24.16 -7.20
N PHE A 351 -0.72 -23.75 -7.84
CA PHE A 351 -1.97 -24.49 -7.80
C PHE A 351 -1.98 -25.66 -8.80
N SER A 352 -2.71 -26.73 -8.43
CA SER A 352 -3.04 -27.83 -9.34
C SER A 352 -4.35 -27.53 -10.08
N GLY A 353 -4.50 -28.03 -11.30
CA GLY A 353 -5.66 -27.79 -12.15
C GLY A 353 -5.36 -26.85 -13.31
N ARG A 354 -6.39 -26.57 -14.13
CA ARG A 354 -6.28 -25.66 -15.28
C ARG A 354 -6.14 -24.20 -14.81
N LYS A 355 -5.03 -23.58 -15.14
CA LYS A 355 -4.65 -22.24 -14.72
C LYS A 355 -4.99 -21.21 -15.76
N ILE A 356 -5.85 -20.28 -15.41
CA ILE A 356 -6.36 -19.22 -16.28
C ILE A 356 -5.93 -17.87 -15.70
N PHE A 357 -5.28 -17.07 -16.55
CA PHE A 357 -4.91 -15.71 -16.18
C PHE A 357 -5.73 -14.69 -16.96
N ILE A 358 -6.59 -13.94 -16.26
CA ILE A 358 -7.37 -12.81 -16.80
C ILE A 358 -6.60 -11.53 -16.51
N PHE A 359 -6.07 -10.92 -17.56
CA PHE A 359 -5.10 -9.83 -17.47
C PHE A 359 -5.62 -8.55 -18.11
N GLY A 360 -5.78 -7.50 -17.29
CA GLY A 360 -6.08 -6.14 -17.74
C GLY A 360 -4.81 -5.32 -17.98
N ASP A 361 -4.94 -4.19 -18.64
CA ASP A 361 -3.81 -3.30 -18.95
C ASP A 361 -3.02 -2.89 -17.71
N MET A 362 -1.69 -2.80 -17.86
CA MET A 362 -0.80 -2.13 -16.93
C MET A 362 -0.55 -0.70 -17.40
N PHE A 363 -0.93 0.27 -16.56
CA PHE A 363 -0.72 1.71 -16.84
C PHE A 363 0.59 2.25 -16.28
N GLU A 364 0.91 3.49 -16.62
CA GLU A 364 2.07 4.23 -16.12
C GLU A 364 3.44 3.62 -16.48
N LEU A 365 3.50 2.85 -17.58
CA LEU A 365 4.72 2.19 -18.06
C LEU A 365 5.49 3.02 -19.11
N GLY A 366 4.93 4.16 -19.56
CA GLY A 366 5.53 5.03 -20.57
C GLY A 366 5.88 4.29 -21.86
N ARG A 367 7.06 4.55 -22.41
CA ARG A 367 7.54 3.93 -23.66
C ARG A 367 7.73 2.41 -23.59
N PHE A 368 7.82 1.84 -22.40
CA PHE A 368 8.04 0.40 -22.20
C PHE A 368 6.74 -0.43 -22.21
N ARG A 369 5.57 0.22 -22.33
CA ARG A 369 4.26 -0.43 -22.18
C ARG A 369 4.09 -1.70 -23.02
N LYS A 370 4.38 -1.66 -24.33
CA LYS A 370 4.23 -2.82 -25.23
C LYS A 370 5.17 -3.96 -24.83
N LYS A 371 6.47 -3.66 -24.67
CA LYS A 371 7.49 -4.66 -24.30
C LYS A 371 7.14 -5.35 -22.98
N LEU A 372 6.78 -4.60 -21.95
CA LEU A 372 6.49 -5.16 -20.63
C LEU A 372 5.23 -6.04 -20.62
N HIS A 373 4.22 -5.78 -21.47
CA HIS A 373 3.10 -6.69 -21.63
C HIS A 373 3.52 -7.98 -22.34
N ILE A 374 4.35 -7.92 -23.39
CA ILE A 374 4.93 -9.09 -24.05
C ILE A 374 5.73 -9.94 -23.04
N ASP A 375 6.58 -9.30 -22.24
CA ASP A 375 7.39 -9.96 -21.20
C ASP A 375 6.51 -10.68 -20.16
N ILE A 376 5.35 -10.13 -19.79
CA ILE A 376 4.37 -10.80 -18.92
C ILE A 376 3.79 -12.04 -19.58
N GLY A 377 3.44 -11.96 -20.88
CA GLY A 377 2.96 -13.13 -21.63
C GLY A 377 4.00 -14.25 -21.65
N SER A 378 5.25 -13.93 -21.96
CA SER A 378 6.37 -14.90 -21.95
C SER A 378 6.58 -15.49 -20.56
N TYR A 379 6.48 -14.66 -19.50
CA TYR A 379 6.59 -15.13 -18.13
C TYR A 379 5.45 -16.10 -17.77
N ALA A 380 4.21 -15.80 -18.14
CA ALA A 380 3.06 -16.66 -17.91
C ALA A 380 3.21 -18.02 -18.63
N LYS A 381 3.73 -18.01 -19.88
CA LYS A 381 4.05 -19.24 -20.63
C LYS A 381 5.04 -20.13 -19.87
N ASN A 382 6.13 -19.55 -19.40
CA ASN A 382 7.21 -20.26 -18.68
C ASN A 382 6.76 -20.74 -17.29
N SER A 383 5.81 -20.05 -16.68
CA SER A 383 5.20 -20.41 -15.38
C SER A 383 4.07 -21.44 -15.52
N LYS A 384 3.95 -22.13 -16.65
CA LYS A 384 2.96 -23.20 -16.91
C LYS A 384 1.51 -22.75 -16.74
N ILE A 385 1.20 -21.51 -17.13
CA ILE A 385 -0.18 -21.05 -17.26
C ILE A 385 -0.77 -21.68 -18.52
N ASP A 386 -2.03 -22.16 -18.45
CA ASP A 386 -2.66 -22.87 -19.54
C ASP A 386 -3.36 -21.94 -20.51
N ILE A 387 -4.01 -20.90 -19.98
CA ILE A 387 -4.84 -19.98 -20.78
C ILE A 387 -4.61 -18.54 -20.33
N LEU A 388 -4.45 -17.66 -21.29
CA LEU A 388 -4.40 -16.22 -21.10
C LEU A 388 -5.67 -15.57 -21.68
N ILE A 389 -6.36 -14.78 -20.87
CA ILE A 389 -7.49 -13.95 -21.30
C ILE A 389 -7.08 -12.50 -21.05
N THR A 390 -7.13 -11.64 -22.06
CA THR A 390 -6.75 -10.24 -21.90
C THR A 390 -7.96 -9.32 -22.04
N PHE A 391 -7.92 -8.20 -21.31
CA PHE A 391 -8.92 -7.15 -21.40
C PHE A 391 -8.24 -5.79 -21.52
N GLY A 392 -8.33 -5.17 -22.69
CA GLY A 392 -7.78 -3.85 -22.97
C GLY A 392 -6.82 -3.79 -24.15
N GLU A 393 -6.41 -2.57 -24.50
CA GLU A 393 -5.59 -2.28 -25.68
C GLU A 393 -4.11 -2.67 -25.52
N LEU A 394 -3.60 -2.66 -24.29
CA LEU A 394 -2.21 -2.96 -24.01
C LEU A 394 -2.01 -4.43 -23.63
N SER A 395 -2.92 -5.01 -22.87
CA SER A 395 -2.83 -6.39 -22.41
C SER A 395 -2.86 -7.40 -23.56
N LYS A 396 -3.46 -7.07 -24.70
CA LYS A 396 -3.41 -7.91 -25.92
C LYS A 396 -2.00 -8.27 -26.37
N PHE A 397 -1.02 -7.39 -26.14
CA PHE A 397 0.36 -7.69 -26.47
C PHE A 397 0.96 -8.85 -25.66
N ALA A 398 0.38 -9.19 -24.52
CA ALA A 398 0.81 -10.36 -23.76
C ALA A 398 0.55 -11.67 -24.51
N SER A 399 -0.46 -11.74 -25.37
CA SER A 399 -0.74 -12.93 -26.23
C SER A 399 0.44 -13.26 -27.14
N SER A 400 1.15 -12.26 -27.67
CA SER A 400 2.35 -12.47 -28.50
C SER A 400 3.50 -13.14 -27.76
N GLY A 401 3.67 -12.79 -26.47
CA GLY A 401 4.68 -13.42 -25.61
C GLY A 401 4.23 -14.78 -25.07
N PHE A 402 2.94 -14.95 -24.82
CA PHE A 402 2.36 -16.18 -24.28
C PHE A 402 2.43 -17.35 -25.26
N GLN A 403 2.16 -17.10 -26.54
CA GLN A 403 2.30 -18.10 -27.63
C GLN A 403 1.59 -19.44 -27.37
N LYS A 404 0.51 -19.43 -26.58
CA LYS A 404 -0.39 -20.54 -26.31
C LYS A 404 -1.84 -20.05 -26.48
N LYS A 405 -2.81 -20.86 -26.06
CA LYS A 405 -4.24 -20.52 -26.15
C LYS A 405 -4.55 -19.22 -25.41
N SER A 406 -4.92 -18.19 -26.16
CA SER A 406 -5.25 -16.86 -25.61
C SER A 406 -6.49 -16.28 -26.27
N TYR A 407 -7.19 -15.43 -25.53
CA TYR A 407 -8.39 -14.73 -25.97
C TYR A 407 -8.26 -13.24 -25.60
N ASN A 408 -8.62 -12.35 -26.54
CA ASN A 408 -8.47 -10.91 -26.33
C ASN A 408 -9.84 -10.23 -26.38
N PHE A 409 -10.15 -9.41 -25.36
CA PHE A 409 -11.42 -8.71 -25.24
C PHE A 409 -11.19 -7.21 -25.03
N TYR A 410 -12.15 -6.43 -25.56
CA TYR A 410 -12.18 -4.97 -25.43
C TYR A 410 -13.53 -4.49 -24.90
N ASN A 411 -14.56 -5.34 -24.97
CA ASN A 411 -15.90 -5.06 -24.48
C ASN A 411 -16.16 -5.84 -23.19
N GLU A 412 -16.71 -5.15 -22.19
CA GLU A 412 -16.98 -5.69 -20.86
C GLU A 412 -17.99 -6.83 -20.88
N GLU A 413 -19.10 -6.63 -21.61
CA GLU A 413 -20.19 -7.61 -21.65
C GLU A 413 -19.76 -8.91 -22.37
N GLN A 414 -18.95 -8.78 -23.44
CA GLN A 414 -18.39 -9.94 -24.13
C GLN A 414 -17.46 -10.75 -23.20
N LEU A 415 -16.60 -10.07 -22.43
CA LEU A 415 -15.72 -10.77 -21.47
C LEU A 415 -16.53 -11.42 -20.35
N LYS A 416 -17.56 -10.77 -19.81
CA LYS A 416 -18.44 -11.34 -18.78
C LYS A 416 -19.17 -12.59 -19.27
N ALA A 417 -19.75 -12.52 -20.47
CA ALA A 417 -20.42 -13.66 -21.09
C ALA A 417 -19.44 -14.81 -21.32
N PHE A 418 -18.26 -14.52 -21.88
CA PHE A 418 -17.23 -15.53 -22.09
C PHE A 418 -16.79 -16.20 -20.78
N ILE A 419 -16.54 -15.43 -19.73
CA ILE A 419 -16.15 -15.97 -18.42
C ILE A 419 -17.24 -16.90 -17.87
N ALA A 420 -18.52 -16.54 -18.02
CA ALA A 420 -19.64 -17.31 -17.50
C ALA A 420 -19.69 -18.74 -18.07
N ASP A 421 -19.43 -18.89 -19.36
CA ASP A 421 -19.46 -20.18 -20.06
C ASP A 421 -18.14 -20.94 -20.02
N PHE A 422 -17.02 -20.20 -19.99
CA PHE A 422 -15.69 -20.76 -20.20
C PHE A 422 -15.09 -21.39 -18.93
N ILE A 423 -15.39 -20.79 -17.75
CA ILE A 423 -14.83 -21.23 -16.47
C ILE A 423 -15.53 -22.51 -16.01
N LYS A 424 -14.73 -23.53 -15.71
CA LYS A 424 -15.19 -24.86 -15.32
C LYS A 424 -14.87 -25.17 -13.85
N LYS A 425 -15.45 -26.24 -13.37
CA LYS A 425 -15.14 -26.80 -12.04
C LYS A 425 -13.63 -27.07 -11.93
N ASN A 426 -13.06 -26.75 -10.78
CA ASN A 426 -11.63 -26.91 -10.44
C ASN A 426 -10.66 -26.04 -11.26
N ASP A 427 -11.14 -25.09 -12.07
CA ASP A 427 -10.26 -24.07 -12.65
C ASP A 427 -9.68 -23.17 -11.54
N ILE A 428 -8.46 -22.73 -11.77
CA ILE A 428 -7.80 -21.73 -10.94
C ILE A 428 -7.66 -20.46 -11.77
N VAL A 429 -8.31 -19.41 -11.33
CA VAL A 429 -8.40 -18.16 -12.10
C VAL A 429 -7.72 -17.02 -11.33
N LEU A 430 -6.75 -16.37 -11.95
CA LEU A 430 -6.18 -15.12 -11.47
C LEU A 430 -6.78 -13.96 -12.25
N ILE A 431 -7.29 -12.94 -11.56
CA ILE A 431 -7.71 -11.68 -12.20
C ILE A 431 -6.83 -10.54 -11.70
N LYS A 432 -6.19 -9.82 -12.64
CA LYS A 432 -5.29 -8.71 -12.32
C LYS A 432 -5.22 -7.66 -13.44
N GLY A 433 -5.13 -6.38 -13.04
CA GLY A 433 -4.92 -5.24 -13.93
C GLY A 433 -4.69 -3.96 -13.14
N SER A 434 -4.32 -2.89 -13.82
CA SER A 434 -4.13 -1.58 -13.18
C SER A 434 -5.42 -1.06 -12.57
N ARG A 435 -5.32 -0.24 -11.52
CA ARG A 435 -6.49 0.29 -10.79
C ARG A 435 -7.54 0.94 -11.68
N GLY A 436 -7.08 1.66 -12.73
CA GLY A 436 -7.96 2.30 -13.71
C GLY A 436 -8.79 1.33 -14.54
N MET A 437 -8.36 0.08 -14.67
CA MET A 437 -9.11 -0.97 -15.39
C MET A 437 -10.30 -1.50 -14.60
N LYS A 438 -10.37 -1.28 -13.27
CA LYS A 438 -11.45 -1.75 -12.39
C LYS A 438 -11.78 -3.23 -12.61
N MET A 439 -10.74 -4.09 -12.63
CA MET A 439 -10.87 -5.52 -12.95
C MET A 439 -11.77 -6.30 -11.98
N GLU A 440 -12.07 -5.75 -10.80
CA GLU A 440 -13.01 -6.31 -9.83
C GLU A 440 -14.43 -6.46 -10.36
N ARG A 441 -14.79 -5.78 -11.45
CA ARG A 441 -16.11 -5.88 -12.11
C ARG A 441 -16.34 -7.21 -12.85
N PHE A 442 -15.28 -8.02 -12.99
CA PHE A 442 -15.35 -9.36 -13.60
C PHE A 442 -15.45 -10.49 -12.56
N ILE A 443 -15.50 -10.17 -11.27
CA ILE A 443 -15.62 -11.13 -10.17
C ILE A 443 -17.07 -11.55 -9.90
#